data_4d6578831dd218926cfa9d9b365560d6
#
_entry.id   4d6578831dd218926cfa9d9b365560d6
#
_cell.length_a   1.000
_cell.length_b   1.000
_cell.length_c   1.000
_cell.angle_alpha   90.00
_cell.angle_beta   90.00
_cell.angle_gamma   90.00
#
_symmetry.space_group_name_H-M   'P 1'
#
loop_
_entity.id
_entity.type
_entity.pdbx_description
1 polymer ?
#
loop_
_entity_poly.entity_id
_entity_poly.type
_entity_poly.pdbx_seq_one_letter_code
_entity_poly.pdbx_strand_id
1 'polypeptide(L)'
;MKRLSIIFLAVWALVAAVAAQSPAVSLLTCSPGSEVYEIYGHTAIRVVDARGIDVVYNFGMFSFDEPGFVYRFVKGETDYFVACYPTAYFLPQYAQRHSQVKEQRLNLHPKEVTALVATLDSLCLPENRTYRYNYVLNNCATRPRDLIEKAVGGVAYAESESGNDTFRSLLSEYGRNYPWYQFGIDLVLGSPLDRPLTFRERLFAPELLREAMADARRADGEPVVVEESILVDGDDGVAGDDGGGFFTPMVVFGALLVFTIFISYRDVRRKRALRLFDSLLFLALGLTGCLVFFLVFFSQHEATSPNWHILWVNPLCFIGAVACWINSAKKWIYCYHFINFAIIFILLASWWAIPQKANVAVLPLVLSVLLRSATNVYVGKKCVKGNK
;
A
#
# COMPACT_ATOMS: atom_id res chain seq x y z
N MET A 1 -24.69 -9.79 -64.71
CA MET A 1 -23.92 -10.77 -63.89
C MET A 1 -22.53 -10.27 -63.48
N LYS A 2 -21.66 -9.81 -64.41
CA LYS A 2 -20.29 -9.33 -64.06
C LYS A 2 -20.23 -8.21 -63.00
N ARG A 3 -21.17 -7.23 -63.01
CA ARG A 3 -21.20 -6.13 -62.02
C ARG A 3 -21.60 -6.65 -60.62
N LEU A 4 -22.50 -7.62 -60.50
CA LEU A 4 -22.90 -8.23 -59.21
C LEU A 4 -21.76 -9.02 -58.61
N SER A 5 -20.99 -9.74 -59.44
CA SER A 5 -19.81 -10.52 -58.97
C SER A 5 -18.69 -9.61 -58.47
N ILE A 6 -18.48 -8.43 -59.10
CA ILE A 6 -17.48 -7.46 -58.64
C ILE A 6 -17.90 -6.82 -57.31
N ILE A 7 -19.18 -6.49 -57.15
CA ILE A 7 -19.68 -5.96 -55.86
C ILE A 7 -19.56 -7.03 -54.75
N PHE A 8 -19.89 -8.28 -55.03
CA PHE A 8 -19.77 -9.38 -54.05
C PHE A 8 -18.31 -9.61 -53.65
N LEU A 9 -17.36 -9.61 -54.61
CA LEU A 9 -15.94 -9.67 -54.36
C LEU A 9 -15.38 -8.50 -53.58
N ALA A 10 -15.86 -7.26 -53.90
CA ALA A 10 -15.46 -6.07 -53.16
C ALA A 10 -15.99 -6.08 -51.70
N VAL A 11 -17.25 -6.47 -51.51
CA VAL A 11 -17.83 -6.65 -50.16
C VAL A 11 -17.11 -7.76 -49.38
N TRP A 12 -16.79 -8.88 -50.06
CA TRP A 12 -16.06 -9.97 -49.43
C TRP A 12 -14.62 -9.59 -49.05
N ALA A 13 -13.94 -8.82 -49.92
CA ALA A 13 -12.61 -8.27 -49.66
C ALA A 13 -12.65 -7.23 -48.50
N LEU A 14 -13.71 -6.42 -48.42
CA LEU A 14 -13.91 -5.45 -47.35
C LEU A 14 -14.18 -6.17 -46.01
N VAL A 15 -15.02 -7.19 -46.01
CA VAL A 15 -15.32 -8.04 -44.82
C VAL A 15 -14.08 -8.80 -44.39
N ALA A 16 -13.29 -9.34 -45.34
CA ALA A 16 -12.03 -10.03 -45.07
C ALA A 16 -10.97 -9.05 -44.53
N ALA A 17 -10.91 -7.79 -45.02
CA ALA A 17 -10.01 -6.76 -44.51
C ALA A 17 -10.36 -6.32 -43.07
N VAL A 18 -11.66 -6.19 -42.76
CA VAL A 18 -12.14 -5.91 -41.39
C VAL A 18 -11.87 -7.07 -40.44
N ALA A 19 -12.06 -8.32 -40.91
CA ALA A 19 -11.77 -9.53 -40.15
C ALA A 19 -10.26 -9.79 -39.95
N ALA A 20 -9.39 -9.15 -40.76
CA ALA A 20 -7.93 -9.26 -40.67
C ALA A 20 -7.28 -8.22 -39.74
N GLN A 21 -8.04 -7.28 -39.21
CA GLN A 21 -7.49 -6.33 -38.22
C GLN A 21 -7.25 -7.03 -36.88
N SER A 22 -6.01 -7.04 -36.45
CA SER A 22 -5.66 -7.49 -35.11
C SER A 22 -6.34 -6.61 -34.05
N PRO A 23 -6.79 -7.19 -32.93
CA PRO A 23 -7.31 -6.40 -31.83
C PRO A 23 -6.33 -5.31 -31.39
N ALA A 24 -6.85 -4.16 -30.99
CA ALA A 24 -6.07 -3.14 -30.30
C ALA A 24 -5.95 -3.51 -28.81
N VAL A 25 -4.76 -3.42 -28.26
CA VAL A 25 -4.49 -3.65 -26.84
C VAL A 25 -3.96 -2.37 -26.23
N SER A 26 -4.50 -1.99 -25.09
CA SER A 26 -4.15 -0.76 -24.39
C SER A 26 -3.91 -1.02 -22.91
N LEU A 27 -2.97 -0.26 -22.32
CA LEU A 27 -2.79 -0.13 -20.90
C LEU A 27 -3.72 0.98 -20.41
N LEU A 28 -4.58 0.69 -19.44
CA LEU A 28 -5.40 1.67 -18.75
C LEU A 28 -4.74 2.05 -17.42
N THR A 29 -4.67 3.35 -17.16
CA THR A 29 -4.25 3.89 -15.85
C THR A 29 -5.37 4.75 -15.30
N CYS A 30 -5.83 4.36 -14.10
CA CYS A 30 -6.91 5.03 -13.41
C CYS A 30 -6.34 5.80 -12.23
N SER A 31 -6.74 7.06 -12.12
CA SER A 31 -6.30 7.94 -11.02
C SER A 31 -6.75 7.43 -9.65
N PRO A 32 -6.05 7.82 -8.57
CA PRO A 32 -6.46 7.58 -7.21
C PRO A 32 -7.92 7.93 -6.92
N GLY A 33 -8.51 7.26 -5.96
CA GLY A 33 -9.84 7.54 -5.42
C GLY A 33 -9.77 7.80 -3.92
N SER A 34 -10.94 8.03 -3.29
CA SER A 34 -11.05 8.36 -1.87
C SER A 34 -11.02 7.15 -0.94
N GLU A 35 -11.33 5.96 -1.46
CA GLU A 35 -11.34 4.73 -0.65
C GLU A 35 -9.92 4.22 -0.42
N VAL A 36 -9.70 3.58 0.75
CA VAL A 36 -8.39 3.09 1.20
C VAL A 36 -7.66 2.22 0.17
N TYR A 37 -8.39 1.39 -0.58
CA TYR A 37 -7.84 0.51 -1.61
C TYR A 37 -7.67 1.20 -2.99
N GLU A 38 -8.10 2.44 -3.13
CA GLU A 38 -8.04 3.24 -4.36
C GLU A 38 -6.95 4.31 -4.34
N ILE A 39 -6.37 4.59 -3.17
CA ILE A 39 -5.42 5.70 -2.94
C ILE A 39 -4.22 5.67 -3.90
N TYR A 40 -3.85 4.49 -4.38
CA TYR A 40 -2.68 4.31 -5.25
C TYR A 40 -3.02 4.30 -6.73
N GLY A 41 -4.28 4.54 -7.08
CA GLY A 41 -4.75 4.37 -8.44
C GLY A 41 -4.87 2.90 -8.85
N HIS A 42 -5.06 2.67 -10.14
CA HIS A 42 -5.25 1.31 -10.66
C HIS A 42 -4.75 1.16 -12.09
N THR A 43 -4.40 -0.07 -12.48
CA THR A 43 -3.98 -0.42 -13.83
C THR A 43 -4.75 -1.62 -14.34
N ALA A 44 -5.17 -1.59 -15.61
CA ALA A 44 -5.83 -2.70 -16.29
C ALA A 44 -5.37 -2.79 -17.75
N ILE A 45 -5.67 -3.90 -18.43
CA ILE A 45 -5.45 -4.06 -19.87
C ILE A 45 -6.80 -4.07 -20.58
N ARG A 46 -6.98 -3.22 -21.60
CA ARG A 46 -8.15 -3.19 -22.47
C ARG A 46 -7.84 -3.85 -23.81
N VAL A 47 -8.78 -4.62 -24.32
CA VAL A 47 -8.70 -5.23 -25.65
C VAL A 47 -9.96 -4.87 -26.44
N VAL A 48 -9.75 -4.28 -27.61
CA VAL A 48 -10.83 -3.89 -28.54
C VAL A 48 -10.59 -4.56 -29.87
N ASP A 49 -11.56 -5.31 -30.40
CA ASP A 49 -11.47 -5.92 -31.71
C ASP A 49 -12.49 -5.36 -32.72
N ALA A 50 -12.20 -5.61 -33.99
CA ALA A 50 -13.05 -5.15 -35.10
C ALA A 50 -14.45 -5.82 -35.10
N ARG A 51 -14.70 -6.84 -34.31
CA ARG A 51 -16.00 -7.56 -34.18
C ARG A 51 -16.91 -6.94 -33.11
N GLY A 52 -16.43 -5.87 -32.42
CA GLY A 52 -17.18 -5.18 -31.39
C GLY A 52 -16.92 -5.73 -29.98
N ILE A 53 -15.92 -6.59 -29.78
CA ILE A 53 -15.45 -6.97 -28.46
C ILE A 53 -14.68 -5.77 -27.87
N ASP A 54 -15.09 -5.33 -26.70
CA ASP A 54 -14.42 -4.27 -25.92
C ASP A 54 -14.45 -4.67 -24.45
N VAL A 55 -13.35 -5.24 -23.97
CA VAL A 55 -13.23 -5.84 -22.65
C VAL A 55 -12.01 -5.35 -21.90
N VAL A 56 -12.11 -5.36 -20.58
CA VAL A 56 -11.02 -5.05 -19.66
C VAL A 56 -10.63 -6.29 -18.88
N TYR A 57 -9.33 -6.57 -18.86
CA TYR A 57 -8.70 -7.54 -17.96
C TYR A 57 -8.21 -6.82 -16.73
N ASN A 58 -8.91 -7.01 -15.63
CA ASN A 58 -8.73 -6.31 -14.39
C ASN A 58 -8.02 -7.19 -13.35
N PHE A 59 -6.83 -6.78 -12.93
CA PHE A 59 -6.00 -7.49 -11.96
C PHE A 59 -6.20 -6.93 -10.56
N GLY A 60 -6.11 -7.78 -9.54
CA GLY A 60 -6.22 -7.33 -8.15
C GLY A 60 -7.68 -7.27 -7.66
N MET A 61 -8.57 -8.02 -8.28
CA MET A 61 -9.94 -8.16 -7.80
C MET A 61 -10.00 -9.04 -6.56
N PHE A 62 -10.84 -8.66 -5.59
CA PHE A 62 -11.07 -9.41 -4.36
C PHE A 62 -12.52 -9.26 -3.91
N SER A 63 -12.97 -10.09 -2.97
CA SER A 63 -14.31 -10.01 -2.39
C SER A 63 -14.22 -9.93 -0.88
N PHE A 64 -14.90 -8.95 -0.29
CA PHE A 64 -15.08 -8.85 1.17
C PHE A 64 -16.03 -9.91 1.74
N ASP A 65 -16.86 -10.54 0.88
CA ASP A 65 -17.86 -11.52 1.30
C ASP A 65 -17.28 -12.90 1.63
N GLU A 66 -15.97 -13.09 1.37
CA GLU A 66 -15.30 -14.35 1.71
C GLU A 66 -15.18 -14.52 3.23
N PRO A 67 -15.52 -15.71 3.77
CA PRO A 67 -15.43 -15.98 5.19
C PRO A 67 -14.02 -15.70 5.76
N GLY A 68 -13.97 -14.89 6.82
CA GLY A 68 -12.72 -14.57 7.49
C GLY A 68 -11.75 -13.70 6.68
N PHE A 69 -12.26 -12.96 5.68
CA PHE A 69 -11.45 -12.09 4.80
C PHE A 69 -10.46 -11.23 5.57
N VAL A 70 -10.90 -10.48 6.59
CA VAL A 70 -10.02 -9.58 7.36
C VAL A 70 -8.88 -10.35 8.05
N TYR A 71 -9.17 -11.50 8.64
CA TYR A 71 -8.13 -12.35 9.27
C TYR A 71 -7.13 -12.86 8.23
N ARG A 72 -7.62 -13.40 7.12
CA ARG A 72 -6.79 -13.89 6.00
C ARG A 72 -5.96 -12.77 5.40
N PHE A 73 -6.55 -11.57 5.25
CA PHE A 73 -5.83 -10.38 4.78
C PHE A 73 -4.68 -10.01 5.71
N VAL A 74 -4.92 -9.88 7.02
CA VAL A 74 -3.86 -9.56 8.00
C VAL A 74 -2.80 -10.66 8.06
N LYS A 75 -3.21 -11.92 7.85
CA LYS A 75 -2.28 -13.07 7.79
C LYS A 75 -1.47 -13.13 6.50
N GLY A 76 -1.86 -12.38 5.46
CA GLY A 76 -1.22 -12.44 4.14
C GLY A 76 -1.61 -13.65 3.32
N GLU A 77 -2.77 -14.24 3.61
CA GLU A 77 -3.34 -15.41 2.90
C GLU A 77 -4.47 -15.03 1.95
N THR A 78 -4.65 -13.76 1.67
CA THR A 78 -5.70 -13.30 0.76
C THR A 78 -5.26 -13.50 -0.67
N ASP A 79 -5.99 -14.32 -1.40
CA ASP A 79 -5.81 -14.52 -2.83
C ASP A 79 -6.73 -13.56 -3.57
N TYR A 80 -6.16 -12.89 -4.54
CA TYR A 80 -6.85 -12.00 -5.47
C TYR A 80 -7.03 -12.71 -6.80
N PHE A 81 -7.88 -12.17 -7.67
CA PHE A 81 -8.11 -12.79 -8.96
C PHE A 81 -8.11 -11.78 -10.10
N VAL A 82 -7.95 -12.30 -11.31
CA VAL A 82 -8.14 -11.56 -12.57
C VAL A 82 -9.59 -11.71 -13.01
N ALA A 83 -10.22 -10.59 -13.38
CA ALA A 83 -11.55 -10.59 -13.97
C ALA A 83 -11.51 -10.01 -15.38
N CYS A 84 -12.30 -10.59 -16.29
CA CYS A 84 -12.54 -10.06 -17.61
C CYS A 84 -14.03 -9.70 -17.75
N TYR A 85 -14.31 -8.46 -18.14
CA TYR A 85 -15.69 -7.98 -18.35
C TYR A 85 -15.72 -6.78 -19.32
N PRO A 86 -16.91 -6.46 -19.88
CA PRO A 86 -17.04 -5.35 -20.83
C PRO A 86 -16.56 -4.02 -20.26
N THR A 87 -15.84 -3.25 -21.05
CA THR A 87 -15.35 -1.90 -20.71
C THR A 87 -16.50 -0.97 -20.29
N ALA A 88 -17.70 -1.19 -20.84
CA ALA A 88 -18.91 -0.46 -20.48
C ALA A 88 -19.33 -0.59 -19.00
N TYR A 89 -18.82 -1.60 -18.27
CA TYR A 89 -19.01 -1.75 -16.81
C TYR A 89 -17.79 -1.22 -16.01
N PHE A 90 -16.64 -1.06 -16.66
CA PHE A 90 -15.43 -0.57 -16.00
C PHE A 90 -15.42 0.96 -15.91
N LEU A 91 -15.57 1.67 -17.02
CA LEU A 91 -15.41 3.13 -17.07
C LEU A 91 -16.42 3.91 -16.20
N PRO A 92 -17.72 3.54 -16.11
CA PRO A 92 -18.68 4.27 -15.30
C PRO A 92 -18.32 4.33 -13.81
N GLN A 93 -17.62 3.35 -13.27
CA GLN A 93 -17.18 3.35 -11.86
C GLN A 93 -16.21 4.51 -11.58
N TYR A 94 -15.32 4.81 -12.53
CA TYR A 94 -14.37 5.92 -12.44
C TYR A 94 -15.05 7.26 -12.70
N ALA A 95 -15.96 7.33 -13.66
CA ALA A 95 -16.74 8.52 -13.93
C ALA A 95 -17.59 8.95 -12.71
N GLN A 96 -18.23 8.00 -12.01
CA GLN A 96 -19.04 8.26 -10.81
C GLN A 96 -18.24 8.85 -9.66
N ARG A 97 -16.98 8.47 -9.52
CA ARG A 97 -16.09 8.97 -8.46
C ARG A 97 -15.17 10.10 -8.91
N HIS A 98 -15.40 10.64 -10.11
CA HIS A 98 -14.62 11.72 -10.73
C HIS A 98 -13.11 11.40 -10.89
N SER A 99 -12.74 10.12 -10.97
CA SER A 99 -11.37 9.71 -11.26
C SER A 99 -11.12 9.66 -12.75
N GLN A 100 -9.96 10.16 -13.18
CA GLN A 100 -9.54 10.12 -14.58
C GLN A 100 -9.13 8.71 -15.00
N VAL A 101 -9.42 8.31 -16.24
CA VAL A 101 -8.89 7.09 -16.86
C VAL A 101 -8.14 7.46 -18.12
N LYS A 102 -6.84 7.22 -18.12
CA LYS A 102 -5.92 7.39 -19.25
C LYS A 102 -5.73 6.05 -19.96
N GLU A 103 -5.68 6.07 -21.28
CA GLU A 103 -5.43 4.92 -22.14
C GLU A 103 -4.15 5.10 -22.91
N GLN A 104 -3.26 4.13 -22.88
CA GLN A 104 -2.06 4.05 -23.69
C GLN A 104 -2.18 2.87 -24.66
N ARG A 105 -2.37 3.15 -25.95
CA ARG A 105 -2.45 2.14 -26.98
C ARG A 105 -1.06 1.57 -27.26
N LEU A 106 -0.93 0.24 -27.17
CA LEU A 106 0.34 -0.46 -27.29
C LEU A 106 0.69 -0.76 -28.76
N ASN A 107 1.94 -0.61 -29.09
CA ASN A 107 2.53 -0.95 -30.40
C ASN A 107 2.89 -2.45 -30.44
N LEU A 108 1.89 -3.29 -30.69
CA LEU A 108 2.06 -4.73 -30.76
C LEU A 108 1.90 -5.25 -32.18
N HIS A 109 2.78 -6.17 -32.58
CA HIS A 109 2.61 -6.90 -33.84
C HIS A 109 1.44 -7.91 -33.73
N PRO A 110 0.79 -8.29 -34.85
CA PRO A 110 -0.37 -9.20 -34.83
C PRO A 110 -0.14 -10.51 -34.08
N LYS A 111 1.07 -11.08 -34.16
CA LYS A 111 1.43 -12.30 -33.41
C LYS A 111 1.54 -12.06 -31.92
N GLU A 112 2.07 -10.91 -31.50
CA GLU A 112 2.17 -10.49 -30.10
C GLU A 112 0.80 -10.25 -29.50
N VAL A 113 -0.09 -9.55 -30.24
CA VAL A 113 -1.49 -9.38 -29.83
C VAL A 113 -2.16 -10.72 -29.59
N THR A 114 -2.06 -11.65 -30.57
CA THR A 114 -2.69 -12.97 -30.44
C THR A 114 -2.16 -13.73 -29.23
N ALA A 115 -0.85 -13.71 -28.99
CA ALA A 115 -0.24 -14.40 -27.86
C ALA A 115 -0.62 -13.75 -26.51
N LEU A 116 -0.65 -12.41 -26.45
CA LEU A 116 -1.03 -11.68 -25.23
C LEU A 116 -2.51 -11.91 -24.89
N VAL A 117 -3.42 -11.78 -25.86
CA VAL A 117 -4.86 -12.01 -25.66
C VAL A 117 -5.11 -13.46 -25.22
N ALA A 118 -4.50 -14.45 -25.87
CA ALA A 118 -4.61 -15.85 -25.44
C ALA A 118 -4.11 -16.07 -24.00
N THR A 119 -3.04 -15.36 -23.61
CA THR A 119 -2.54 -15.42 -22.22
C THR A 119 -3.54 -14.77 -21.24
N LEU A 120 -4.08 -13.60 -21.58
CA LEU A 120 -5.07 -12.90 -20.78
C LEU A 120 -6.35 -13.73 -20.59
N ASP A 121 -6.85 -14.34 -21.68
CA ASP A 121 -8.01 -15.24 -21.63
C ASP A 121 -7.74 -16.45 -20.72
N SER A 122 -6.57 -17.06 -20.85
CA SER A 122 -6.16 -18.17 -19.99
C SER A 122 -6.09 -17.78 -18.52
N LEU A 123 -5.62 -16.55 -18.21
CA LEU A 123 -5.57 -16.03 -16.83
C LEU A 123 -6.96 -15.76 -16.24
N CYS A 124 -8.00 -15.64 -17.05
CA CYS A 124 -9.37 -15.44 -16.58
C CYS A 124 -10.13 -16.75 -16.34
N LEU A 125 -9.56 -17.90 -16.72
CA LEU A 125 -10.17 -19.20 -16.44
C LEU A 125 -10.21 -19.47 -14.93
N PRO A 126 -11.25 -20.12 -14.41
CA PRO A 126 -11.43 -20.39 -12.98
C PRO A 126 -10.20 -21.01 -12.30
N GLU A 127 -9.51 -21.92 -12.98
CA GLU A 127 -8.32 -22.61 -12.48
C GLU A 127 -7.05 -21.75 -12.45
N ASN A 128 -6.99 -20.65 -13.23
CA ASN A 128 -5.80 -19.83 -13.40
C ASN A 128 -5.94 -18.41 -12.82
N ARG A 129 -7.17 -17.94 -12.59
CA ARG A 129 -7.42 -16.54 -12.29
C ARG A 129 -6.93 -16.09 -10.93
N THR A 130 -6.79 -17.03 -9.98
CA THR A 130 -6.44 -16.73 -8.59
C THR A 130 -4.93 -16.68 -8.38
N TYR A 131 -4.48 -15.65 -7.66
CA TYR A 131 -3.05 -15.50 -7.34
C TYR A 131 -2.83 -14.81 -6.01
N ARG A 132 -1.67 -15.08 -5.37
CA ARG A 132 -1.25 -14.39 -4.15
C ARG A 132 -0.87 -12.95 -4.49
N TYR A 133 -1.63 -12.02 -3.94
CA TYR A 133 -1.37 -10.59 -4.11
C TYR A 133 -0.23 -10.14 -3.19
N ASN A 134 0.69 -9.37 -3.73
CA ASN A 134 1.69 -8.64 -2.97
C ASN A 134 1.62 -7.17 -3.37
N TYR A 135 1.38 -6.33 -2.40
CA TYR A 135 1.06 -4.92 -2.54
C TYR A 135 2.06 -4.12 -3.40
N VAL A 136 3.33 -4.46 -3.36
CA VAL A 136 4.40 -3.76 -4.10
C VAL A 136 5.09 -4.64 -5.17
N LEU A 137 5.04 -5.98 -5.06
CA LEU A 137 5.79 -6.87 -5.94
C LEU A 137 4.90 -7.65 -6.92
N ASN A 138 3.61 -7.84 -6.63
CA ASN A 138 2.70 -8.63 -7.46
C ASN A 138 1.27 -8.05 -7.39
N ASN A 139 1.08 -6.87 -7.99
CA ASN A 139 -0.14 -6.08 -7.89
C ASN A 139 -0.78 -5.78 -9.25
N CYS A 140 -1.77 -4.86 -9.27
CA CYS A 140 -2.50 -4.47 -10.48
C CYS A 140 -1.63 -3.76 -11.53
N ALA A 141 -0.48 -3.19 -11.19
CA ALA A 141 0.44 -2.55 -12.12
C ALA A 141 1.56 -3.50 -12.58
N THR A 142 2.17 -4.24 -11.65
CA THR A 142 3.29 -5.12 -11.97
C THR A 142 2.90 -6.28 -12.89
N ARG A 143 1.69 -6.83 -12.75
CA ARG A 143 1.23 -7.92 -13.62
C ARG A 143 0.98 -7.48 -15.07
N PRO A 144 0.24 -6.41 -15.36
CA PRO A 144 0.16 -5.86 -16.71
C PRO A 144 1.53 -5.53 -17.30
N ARG A 145 2.41 -4.88 -16.53
CA ARG A 145 3.78 -4.59 -16.96
C ARG A 145 4.50 -5.86 -17.44
N ASP A 146 4.53 -6.89 -16.61
CA ASP A 146 5.25 -8.13 -16.90
C ASP A 146 4.68 -8.85 -18.14
N LEU A 147 3.36 -8.79 -18.33
CA LEU A 147 2.69 -9.34 -19.51
C LEU A 147 3.05 -8.57 -20.79
N ILE A 148 3.07 -7.23 -20.72
CA ILE A 148 3.44 -6.38 -21.84
C ILE A 148 4.92 -6.58 -22.19
N GLU A 149 5.83 -6.55 -21.21
CA GLU A 149 7.27 -6.81 -21.41
C GLU A 149 7.50 -8.16 -22.10
N LYS A 150 6.79 -9.20 -21.65
CA LYS A 150 6.87 -10.53 -22.24
C LYS A 150 6.33 -10.56 -23.68
N ALA A 151 5.23 -9.86 -23.95
CA ALA A 151 4.60 -9.83 -25.26
C ALA A 151 5.49 -9.20 -26.32
N VAL A 152 6.19 -8.10 -25.99
CA VAL A 152 7.08 -7.38 -26.92
C VAL A 152 8.52 -7.92 -26.94
N GLY A 153 8.81 -9.00 -26.19
CA GLY A 153 10.14 -9.59 -26.14
C GLY A 153 11.17 -8.77 -25.34
N GLY A 154 10.72 -7.89 -24.48
CA GLY A 154 11.53 -6.99 -23.64
C GLY A 154 11.28 -5.52 -23.94
N VAL A 155 11.43 -4.70 -22.91
CA VAL A 155 11.21 -3.24 -22.96
C VAL A 155 12.47 -2.54 -22.46
N ALA A 156 12.95 -1.57 -23.23
CA ALA A 156 13.97 -0.63 -22.81
C ALA A 156 13.29 0.63 -22.29
N TYR A 157 13.32 0.83 -20.99
CA TYR A 157 12.83 2.04 -20.36
C TYR A 157 13.86 3.17 -20.46
N ALA A 158 13.41 4.39 -20.67
CA ALA A 158 14.24 5.56 -20.48
C ALA A 158 14.49 5.69 -18.96
N GLU A 159 15.63 5.21 -18.49
CA GLU A 159 15.99 5.33 -17.08
C GLU A 159 16.14 6.81 -16.73
N SER A 160 15.14 7.35 -16.04
CA SER A 160 15.37 8.55 -15.22
C SER A 160 16.22 8.13 -14.03
N GLU A 161 17.19 8.96 -13.61
CA GLU A 161 17.95 8.68 -12.40
C GLU A 161 16.99 8.24 -11.30
N SER A 162 17.07 6.96 -10.92
CA SER A 162 16.35 6.46 -9.75
C SER A 162 16.99 7.16 -8.57
N GLY A 163 16.35 8.22 -8.09
CA GLY A 163 16.74 8.87 -6.85
C GLY A 163 16.77 7.85 -5.70
N ASN A 164 16.99 8.31 -4.48
CA ASN A 164 16.94 7.46 -3.28
C ASN A 164 15.50 7.03 -2.92
N ASP A 165 14.64 6.76 -3.94
CA ASP A 165 13.27 6.31 -3.72
C ASP A 165 13.24 4.96 -3.04
N THR A 166 12.31 4.83 -2.11
CA THR A 166 11.99 3.58 -1.41
C THR A 166 10.51 3.30 -1.60
N PHE A 167 10.06 2.06 -1.40
CA PHE A 167 8.62 1.78 -1.41
C PHE A 167 7.88 2.70 -0.43
N ARG A 168 8.42 2.91 0.78
CA ARG A 168 7.80 3.78 1.78
C ARG A 168 7.68 5.23 1.31
N SER A 169 8.71 5.80 0.67
CA SER A 169 8.65 7.19 0.19
C SER A 169 7.56 7.36 -0.86
N LEU A 170 7.47 6.43 -1.82
CA LEU A 170 6.44 6.46 -2.86
C LEU A 170 5.03 6.25 -2.27
N LEU A 171 4.85 5.29 -1.35
CA LEU A 171 3.57 5.10 -0.67
C LEU A 171 3.16 6.33 0.14
N SER A 172 4.12 7.01 0.78
CA SER A 172 3.86 8.22 1.56
C SER A 172 3.44 9.41 0.69
N GLU A 173 3.87 9.46 -0.55
CA GLU A 173 3.44 10.48 -1.50
C GLU A 173 1.95 10.36 -1.81
N TYR A 174 1.47 9.17 -2.12
CA TYR A 174 0.04 8.90 -2.33
C TYR A 174 -0.79 9.06 -1.06
N GLY A 175 -0.24 8.67 0.10
CA GLY A 175 -0.92 8.75 1.40
C GLY A 175 -0.94 10.14 2.03
N ARG A 176 -0.35 11.16 1.40
CA ARG A 176 -0.16 12.53 1.97
C ARG A 176 -1.46 13.18 2.45
N ASN A 177 -2.55 12.98 1.73
CA ASN A 177 -3.84 13.54 2.08
C ASN A 177 -4.64 12.71 3.09
N TYR A 178 -4.13 11.55 3.46
CA TYR A 178 -4.76 10.61 4.40
C TYR A 178 -3.83 10.34 5.60
N PRO A 179 -3.53 11.34 6.45
CA PRO A 179 -2.45 11.26 7.45
C PRO A 179 -2.65 10.14 8.47
N TRP A 180 -3.88 9.78 8.85
CA TRP A 180 -4.15 8.64 9.74
C TRP A 180 -3.93 7.30 9.05
N TYR A 181 -4.32 7.18 7.80
CA TYR A 181 -4.04 6.00 6.99
C TYR A 181 -2.53 5.81 6.82
N GLN A 182 -1.83 6.88 6.41
CA GLN A 182 -0.38 6.85 6.25
C GLN A 182 0.34 6.51 7.56
N PHE A 183 -0.12 7.06 8.70
CA PHE A 183 0.41 6.70 10.01
C PHE A 183 0.24 5.20 10.30
N GLY A 184 -0.94 4.66 10.01
CA GLY A 184 -1.22 3.22 10.17
C GLY A 184 -0.32 2.34 9.30
N ILE A 185 -0.17 2.68 8.01
CA ILE A 185 0.71 1.99 7.07
C ILE A 185 2.17 2.04 7.55
N ASP A 186 2.66 3.21 7.95
CA ASP A 186 4.03 3.38 8.44
C ASP A 186 4.31 2.59 9.72
N LEU A 187 3.29 2.40 10.56
CA LEU A 187 3.40 1.63 11.80
C LEU A 187 3.46 0.12 11.56
N VAL A 188 2.64 -0.39 10.60
CA VAL A 188 2.51 -1.83 10.38
C VAL A 188 3.54 -2.37 9.39
N LEU A 189 4.03 -1.55 8.46
CA LEU A 189 5.03 -1.96 7.49
C LEU A 189 6.45 -1.80 8.03
N GLY A 190 7.26 -2.83 7.83
CA GLY A 190 8.62 -2.94 8.34
C GLY A 190 9.70 -2.32 7.45
N SER A 191 10.95 -2.55 7.84
CA SER A 191 12.15 -2.03 7.17
C SER A 191 12.40 -2.54 5.73
N PRO A 192 11.84 -3.64 5.23
CA PRO A 192 12.01 -4.01 3.83
C PRO A 192 11.55 -2.96 2.83
N LEU A 193 10.62 -2.07 3.25
CA LEU A 193 10.13 -0.96 2.42
C LEU A 193 11.06 0.25 2.37
N ASP A 194 12.12 0.27 3.17
CA ASP A 194 13.02 1.43 3.30
C ASP A 194 14.33 1.28 2.52
N ARG A 195 14.50 0.19 1.76
CA ARG A 195 15.63 0.03 0.87
C ARG A 195 15.46 0.84 -0.42
N PRO A 196 16.57 1.28 -1.04
CA PRO A 196 16.54 1.88 -2.37
C PRO A 196 15.91 0.93 -3.40
N LEU A 197 15.12 1.48 -4.31
CA LEU A 197 14.45 0.74 -5.38
C LEU A 197 15.28 0.75 -6.66
N THR A 198 15.22 -0.34 -7.39
CA THR A 198 15.58 -0.34 -8.81
C THR A 198 14.52 0.44 -9.60
N PHE A 199 14.88 0.92 -10.79
CA PHE A 199 13.92 1.59 -11.68
C PHE A 199 12.68 0.73 -11.91
N ARG A 200 12.85 -0.57 -12.19
CA ARG A 200 11.73 -1.48 -12.46
C ARG A 200 10.83 -1.69 -11.24
N GLU A 201 11.36 -1.66 -10.02
CA GLU A 201 10.56 -1.78 -8.80
C GLU A 201 9.68 -0.56 -8.56
N ARG A 202 10.11 0.66 -8.98
CA ARG A 202 9.27 1.87 -8.90
C ARG A 202 7.98 1.74 -9.71
N LEU A 203 7.97 0.91 -10.76
CA LEU A 203 6.82 0.68 -11.64
C LEU A 203 5.71 -0.17 -11.00
N PHE A 204 5.74 -0.36 -9.68
CA PHE A 204 4.62 -0.95 -8.94
C PHE A 204 3.44 0.03 -8.82
N ALA A 205 3.71 1.33 -8.91
CA ALA A 205 2.68 2.37 -8.85
C ALA A 205 2.12 2.62 -10.26
N PRO A 206 0.78 2.65 -10.42
CA PRO A 206 0.12 2.77 -11.70
C PRO A 206 0.58 3.97 -12.54
N GLU A 207 0.68 5.15 -11.94
CA GLU A 207 1.08 6.36 -12.67
C GLU A 207 2.56 6.31 -13.09
N LEU A 208 3.45 5.83 -12.21
CA LEU A 208 4.87 5.65 -12.57
C LEU A 208 5.06 4.62 -13.69
N LEU A 209 4.23 3.57 -13.72
CA LEU A 209 4.22 2.62 -14.83
C LEU A 209 3.77 3.30 -16.13
N ARG A 210 2.69 4.10 -16.10
CA ARG A 210 2.18 4.85 -17.26
C ARG A 210 3.27 5.76 -17.83
N GLU A 211 3.89 6.57 -16.98
CA GLU A 211 4.96 7.48 -17.39
C GLU A 211 6.14 6.74 -18.02
N ALA A 212 6.60 5.67 -17.39
CA ALA A 212 7.69 4.86 -17.91
C ALA A 212 7.35 4.19 -19.25
N MET A 213 6.09 3.74 -19.43
CA MET A 213 5.65 3.13 -20.68
C MET A 213 5.55 4.14 -21.83
N ALA A 214 5.21 5.41 -21.55
CA ALA A 214 5.10 6.47 -22.57
C ALA A 214 6.42 6.66 -23.34
N ASP A 215 7.55 6.60 -22.64
CA ASP A 215 8.89 6.80 -23.21
C ASP A 215 9.61 5.49 -23.55
N ALA A 216 9.00 4.35 -23.24
CA ALA A 216 9.61 3.04 -23.38
C ALA A 216 9.77 2.62 -24.87
N ARG A 217 10.82 1.88 -25.14
CA ARG A 217 11.15 1.32 -26.45
C ARG A 217 11.12 -0.20 -26.45
N ARG A 218 10.66 -0.74 -27.55
CA ARG A 218 10.76 -2.16 -27.89
C ARG A 218 12.20 -2.52 -28.26
N ALA A 219 12.50 -3.81 -28.33
CA ALA A 219 13.83 -4.29 -28.73
C ALA A 219 14.26 -3.86 -30.16
N ASP A 220 13.29 -3.62 -31.05
CA ASP A 220 13.48 -3.10 -32.40
C ASP A 220 13.66 -1.58 -32.48
N GLY A 221 13.60 -0.87 -31.34
CA GLY A 221 13.75 0.58 -31.24
C GLY A 221 12.44 1.37 -31.40
N GLU A 222 11.35 0.72 -31.80
CA GLU A 222 10.03 1.36 -31.92
C GLU A 222 9.44 1.69 -30.52
N PRO A 223 8.57 2.72 -30.43
CA PRO A 223 7.91 3.03 -29.15
C PRO A 223 6.98 1.89 -28.72
N VAL A 224 6.88 1.65 -27.42
CA VAL A 224 5.93 0.69 -26.81
C VAL A 224 4.50 1.24 -26.86
N VAL A 225 4.33 2.55 -26.71
CA VAL A 225 3.05 3.26 -26.76
C VAL A 225 3.00 4.12 -28.05
N VAL A 226 1.93 3.99 -28.83
CA VAL A 226 1.74 4.76 -30.06
C VAL A 226 0.76 5.91 -29.92
N GLU A 227 -0.08 5.87 -28.89
CA GLU A 227 -1.12 6.90 -28.68
C GLU A 227 -1.51 6.91 -27.20
N GLU A 228 -1.72 8.09 -26.65
CA GLU A 228 -2.30 8.29 -25.33
C GLU A 228 -3.57 9.13 -25.44
N SER A 229 -4.63 8.72 -24.75
CA SER A 229 -5.92 9.41 -24.74
C SER A 229 -6.57 9.33 -23.36
N ILE A 230 -7.54 10.22 -23.11
CA ILE A 230 -8.35 10.22 -21.89
C ILE A 230 -9.71 9.60 -22.23
N LEU A 231 -10.03 8.48 -21.57
CA LEU A 231 -11.33 7.79 -21.74
C LEU A 231 -12.39 8.33 -20.78
N VAL A 232 -11.97 8.70 -19.57
CA VAL A 232 -12.83 9.35 -18.56
C VAL A 232 -12.07 10.59 -18.10
N ASP A 233 -12.70 11.75 -18.31
CA ASP A 233 -12.19 13.01 -17.77
C ASP A 233 -12.57 13.11 -16.28
N GLY A 234 -11.65 13.61 -15.47
CA GLY A 234 -11.84 13.67 -14.03
C GLY A 234 -10.58 14.17 -13.32
N ASP A 235 -10.57 13.99 -12.01
CA ASP A 235 -9.42 14.31 -11.18
C ASP A 235 -8.27 13.36 -11.51
N ASP A 236 -7.10 13.92 -11.79
CA ASP A 236 -5.88 13.13 -12.07
C ASP A 236 -5.25 12.53 -10.80
N GLY A 237 -5.89 12.75 -9.65
CA GLY A 237 -5.42 12.25 -8.36
C GLY A 237 -4.20 12.99 -7.82
N VAL A 238 -3.77 14.07 -8.48
CA VAL A 238 -2.88 15.06 -7.89
C VAL A 238 -3.68 15.79 -6.84
N ALA A 239 -3.62 15.26 -5.65
CA ALA A 239 -4.42 15.71 -4.54
C ALA A 239 -4.29 17.21 -4.35
N GLY A 240 -5.43 17.90 -4.39
CA GLY A 240 -5.54 19.24 -3.86
C GLY A 240 -5.03 19.27 -2.41
N ASP A 241 -4.60 20.43 -1.98
CA ASP A 241 -3.92 20.68 -0.68
C ASP A 241 -4.85 20.51 0.54
N ASP A 242 -5.93 19.73 0.43
CA ASP A 242 -6.91 19.48 1.49
C ASP A 242 -6.41 18.48 2.56
N GLY A 243 -5.09 18.51 2.81
CA GLY A 243 -4.42 17.62 3.73
C GLY A 243 -5.08 17.49 5.09
N GLY A 244 -5.84 16.44 5.28
CA GLY A 244 -6.18 15.82 6.55
C GLY A 244 -6.82 16.65 7.66
N GLY A 245 -7.17 17.90 7.45
CA GLY A 245 -7.79 18.75 8.48
C GLY A 245 -6.91 18.97 9.73
N PHE A 246 -7.49 19.56 10.78
CA PHE A 246 -6.76 19.87 12.02
C PHE A 246 -6.36 18.61 12.83
N PHE A 247 -7.14 17.54 12.77
CA PHE A 247 -6.92 16.32 13.59
C PHE A 247 -5.97 15.31 12.91
N THR A 248 -4.74 15.70 12.68
CA THR A 248 -3.70 14.79 12.20
C THR A 248 -3.07 13.97 13.34
N PRO A 249 -2.43 12.80 13.06
CA PRO A 249 -1.70 12.04 14.07
C PRO A 249 -0.68 12.88 14.84
N MET A 250 0.02 13.80 14.16
CA MET A 250 1.00 14.69 14.78
C MET A 250 0.36 15.61 15.82
N VAL A 251 -0.79 16.22 15.51
CA VAL A 251 -1.51 17.10 16.43
C VAL A 251 -2.04 16.31 17.63
N VAL A 252 -2.65 15.15 17.38
CA VAL A 252 -3.23 14.32 18.45
C VAL A 252 -2.14 13.78 19.38
N PHE A 253 -1.05 13.23 18.84
CA PHE A 253 0.04 12.69 19.67
C PHE A 253 0.90 13.81 20.27
N GLY A 254 1.00 14.97 19.63
CA GLY A 254 1.58 16.17 20.23
C GLY A 254 0.81 16.64 21.45
N ALA A 255 -0.52 16.71 21.35
CA ALA A 255 -1.40 17.04 22.48
C ALA A 255 -1.32 15.98 23.59
N LEU A 256 -1.25 14.69 23.23
CA LEU A 256 -1.03 13.61 24.19
C LEU A 256 0.31 13.77 24.92
N LEU A 257 1.38 14.16 24.23
CA LEU A 257 2.69 14.41 24.86
C LEU A 257 2.61 15.56 25.86
N VAL A 258 2.00 16.69 25.50
CA VAL A 258 1.79 17.84 26.41
C VAL A 258 1.00 17.42 27.64
N PHE A 259 -0.08 16.68 27.43
CA PHE A 259 -0.88 16.13 28.55
C PHE A 259 -0.06 15.16 29.41
N THR A 260 0.75 14.31 28.78
CA THR A 260 1.65 13.37 29.47
C THR A 260 2.68 14.11 30.33
N ILE A 261 3.25 15.21 29.84
CA ILE A 261 4.18 16.06 30.59
C ILE A 261 3.48 16.61 31.85
N PHE A 262 2.27 17.15 31.69
CA PHE A 262 1.48 17.69 32.79
C PHE A 262 1.17 16.62 33.86
N ILE A 263 0.68 15.46 33.45
CA ILE A 263 0.37 14.34 34.37
C ILE A 263 1.65 13.84 35.07
N SER A 264 2.76 13.71 34.35
CA SER A 264 4.03 13.27 34.91
C SER A 264 4.59 14.25 35.94
N TYR A 265 4.54 15.56 35.65
CA TYR A 265 4.91 16.60 36.61
C TYR A 265 4.06 16.50 37.90
N ARG A 266 2.73 16.40 37.75
CA ARG A 266 1.80 16.21 38.87
C ARG A 266 2.13 14.97 39.70
N ASP A 267 2.39 13.85 39.03
CA ASP A 267 2.67 12.54 39.67
C ASP A 267 3.99 12.57 40.46
N VAL A 268 5.03 13.21 39.91
CA VAL A 268 6.31 13.43 40.61
C VAL A 268 6.08 14.27 41.87
N ARG A 269 5.31 15.36 41.77
CA ARG A 269 4.99 16.24 42.93
C ARG A 269 4.17 15.53 44.01
N ARG A 270 3.18 14.71 43.60
CA ARG A 270 2.33 13.92 44.49
C ARG A 270 2.95 12.61 44.95
N LYS A 271 4.11 12.24 44.38
CA LYS A 271 4.79 10.97 44.65
C LYS A 271 3.90 9.74 44.41
N ARG A 272 2.96 9.85 43.46
CA ARG A 272 1.98 8.82 43.12
C ARG A 272 1.59 8.90 41.65
N ALA A 273 1.77 7.79 40.90
CA ALA A 273 1.38 7.70 39.50
C ALA A 273 -0.15 7.67 39.31
N LEU A 274 -0.64 8.28 38.25
CA LEU A 274 -2.04 8.22 37.83
C LEU A 274 -2.30 6.92 37.07
N ARG A 275 -2.69 5.88 37.82
CA ARG A 275 -2.88 4.52 37.31
C ARG A 275 -3.85 4.48 36.11
N LEU A 276 -4.95 5.23 36.14
CA LEU A 276 -5.93 5.21 35.05
C LEU A 276 -5.32 5.69 33.73
N PHE A 277 -4.53 6.77 33.76
CA PHE A 277 -3.85 7.25 32.54
C PHE A 277 -2.87 6.24 32.01
N ASP A 278 -2.03 5.66 32.89
CA ASP A 278 -1.09 4.60 32.49
C ASP A 278 -1.82 3.38 31.93
N SER A 279 -2.90 2.94 32.59
CA SER A 279 -3.69 1.80 32.08
C SER A 279 -4.26 2.06 30.69
N LEU A 280 -4.84 3.21 30.42
CA LEU A 280 -5.42 3.53 29.11
C LEU A 280 -4.33 3.64 28.02
N LEU A 281 -3.22 4.33 28.35
CA LEU A 281 -2.10 4.46 27.40
C LEU A 281 -1.49 3.09 27.06
N PHE A 282 -1.13 2.32 28.08
CA PHE A 282 -0.48 1.03 27.87
C PHE A 282 -1.44 -0.07 27.36
N LEU A 283 -2.75 0.06 27.61
CA LEU A 283 -3.76 -0.79 27.00
C LEU A 283 -3.85 -0.56 25.49
N ALA A 284 -3.95 0.71 25.07
CA ALA A 284 -3.97 1.06 23.64
C ALA A 284 -2.70 0.57 22.93
N LEU A 285 -1.53 0.78 23.54
CA LEU A 285 -0.25 0.28 23.03
C LEU A 285 -0.19 -1.25 23.00
N GLY A 286 -0.74 -1.93 23.98
CA GLY A 286 -0.78 -3.38 24.03
C GLY A 286 -1.66 -3.99 22.93
N LEU A 287 -2.83 -3.39 22.68
CA LEU A 287 -3.73 -3.81 21.58
C LEU A 287 -3.06 -3.59 20.22
N THR A 288 -2.52 -2.41 19.98
CA THR A 288 -1.74 -2.11 18.77
C THR A 288 -0.52 -3.05 18.65
N GLY A 289 0.13 -3.30 19.78
CA GLY A 289 1.29 -4.18 19.86
C GLY A 289 0.97 -5.64 19.53
N CYS A 290 -0.24 -6.12 19.83
CA CYS A 290 -0.68 -7.44 19.40
C CYS A 290 -0.79 -7.52 17.87
N LEU A 291 -1.31 -6.47 17.22
CA LEU A 291 -1.36 -6.41 15.76
C LEU A 291 0.05 -6.40 15.16
N VAL A 292 0.94 -5.52 15.62
CA VAL A 292 2.32 -5.45 15.12
C VAL A 292 3.06 -6.78 15.38
N PHE A 293 2.87 -7.37 16.54
CA PHE A 293 3.46 -8.69 16.88
C PHE A 293 2.95 -9.79 15.94
N PHE A 294 1.64 -9.81 15.67
CA PHE A 294 1.06 -10.77 14.73
C PHE A 294 1.63 -10.59 13.32
N LEU A 295 1.70 -9.35 12.84
CA LEU A 295 2.24 -9.03 11.51
C LEU A 295 3.72 -9.41 11.38
N VAL A 296 4.52 -9.24 12.42
CA VAL A 296 5.96 -9.57 12.41
C VAL A 296 6.22 -11.07 12.45
N PHE A 297 5.46 -11.83 13.26
CA PHE A 297 5.81 -13.23 13.58
C PHE A 297 4.89 -14.28 12.94
N PHE A 298 3.68 -13.90 12.52
CA PHE A 298 2.68 -14.86 12.02
C PHE A 298 2.16 -14.54 10.63
N SER A 299 2.31 -13.28 10.18
CA SER A 299 1.86 -12.90 8.85
C SER A 299 2.85 -13.35 7.77
N GLN A 300 2.31 -13.66 6.60
CA GLN A 300 3.08 -13.99 5.39
C GLN A 300 3.42 -12.75 4.54
N HIS A 301 3.03 -11.56 5.01
CA HIS A 301 3.38 -10.31 4.33
C HIS A 301 4.87 -10.01 4.48
N GLU A 302 5.63 -10.13 3.41
CA GLU A 302 7.09 -9.84 3.39
C GLU A 302 7.42 -8.41 3.81
N ALA A 303 6.49 -7.48 3.56
CA ALA A 303 6.65 -6.06 3.86
C ALA A 303 6.52 -5.72 5.36
N THR A 304 6.07 -6.64 6.22
CA THR A 304 5.77 -6.34 7.63
C THR A 304 6.91 -6.71 8.59
N SER A 305 7.90 -7.49 8.15
CA SER A 305 8.99 -7.98 8.99
C SER A 305 10.34 -7.86 8.29
N PRO A 306 11.42 -7.46 9.00
CA PRO A 306 11.44 -7.01 10.40
C PRO A 306 10.80 -5.61 10.59
N ASN A 307 10.15 -5.39 11.75
CA ASN A 307 9.55 -4.10 12.10
C ASN A 307 10.06 -3.63 13.47
N TRP A 308 10.80 -2.53 13.49
CA TRP A 308 11.44 -1.99 14.69
C TRP A 308 10.47 -1.33 15.67
N HIS A 309 9.24 -1.06 15.25
CA HIS A 309 8.20 -0.56 16.15
C HIS A 309 7.86 -1.54 17.27
N ILE A 310 8.10 -2.86 17.07
CA ILE A 310 7.89 -3.89 18.10
C ILE A 310 8.66 -3.62 19.40
N LEU A 311 9.74 -2.84 19.38
CA LEU A 311 10.54 -2.52 20.57
C LEU A 311 9.79 -1.63 21.57
N TRP A 312 8.83 -0.82 21.12
CA TRP A 312 8.11 0.11 21.99
C TRP A 312 6.58 -0.11 21.98
N VAL A 313 6.03 -0.73 20.94
CA VAL A 313 4.63 -1.13 20.84
C VAL A 313 4.54 -2.64 20.66
N ASN A 314 4.27 -3.35 21.74
CA ASN A 314 4.25 -4.80 21.80
C ASN A 314 3.28 -5.31 22.87
N PRO A 315 2.89 -6.60 22.87
CA PRO A 315 1.94 -7.16 23.84
C PRO A 315 2.34 -7.00 25.31
N LEU A 316 3.64 -6.85 25.62
CA LEU A 316 4.09 -6.65 27.00
C LEU A 316 3.61 -5.31 27.59
N CYS A 317 3.14 -4.39 26.77
CA CYS A 317 2.49 -3.16 27.24
C CYS A 317 1.28 -3.44 28.15
N PHE A 318 0.61 -4.57 28.02
CA PHE A 318 -0.45 -4.99 28.96
C PHE A 318 0.03 -5.12 30.40
N ILE A 319 1.32 -5.39 30.63
CA ILE A 319 1.88 -5.39 31.99
C ILE A 319 1.75 -4.00 32.60
N GLY A 320 2.08 -2.95 31.84
CA GLY A 320 1.91 -1.55 32.25
C GLY A 320 0.45 -1.16 32.50
N ALA A 321 -0.47 -1.73 31.70
CA ALA A 321 -1.91 -1.46 31.83
C ALA A 321 -2.54 -2.11 33.08
N VAL A 322 -2.19 -3.34 33.41
CA VAL A 322 -2.89 -4.15 34.42
C VAL A 322 -2.14 -4.23 35.73
N ALA A 323 -0.82 -4.42 35.73
CA ALA A 323 -0.06 -4.65 36.95
C ALA A 323 -0.05 -3.46 37.92
N CYS A 324 -0.31 -2.23 37.44
CA CYS A 324 -0.42 -1.03 38.29
C CYS A 324 -1.59 -1.08 39.29
N TRP A 325 -2.57 -1.97 39.10
CA TRP A 325 -3.71 -2.18 39.97
C TRP A 325 -3.46 -3.28 41.04
N ILE A 326 -2.44 -4.09 40.85
CA ILE A 326 -2.13 -5.26 41.70
C ILE A 326 -1.08 -4.86 42.73
N ASN A 327 -1.47 -4.82 44.02
CA ASN A 327 -0.59 -4.36 45.08
C ASN A 327 0.64 -5.25 45.29
N SER A 328 0.52 -6.55 45.05
CA SER A 328 1.65 -7.52 45.13
C SER A 328 2.61 -7.38 43.92
N ALA A 329 2.20 -6.76 42.84
CA ALA A 329 3.01 -6.62 41.61
C ALA A 329 3.90 -5.38 41.58
N LYS A 330 4.02 -4.58 42.65
CA LYS A 330 4.78 -3.32 42.70
C LYS A 330 6.22 -3.44 42.21
N LYS A 331 6.89 -4.55 42.55
CA LYS A 331 8.25 -4.82 42.12
C LYS A 331 8.30 -5.13 40.60
N TRP A 332 7.34 -5.90 40.11
CA TRP A 332 7.26 -6.28 38.68
C TRP A 332 6.94 -5.05 37.80
N ILE A 333 6.01 -4.19 38.22
CA ILE A 333 5.71 -2.99 37.45
C ILE A 333 6.89 -2.00 37.44
N TYR A 334 7.64 -1.90 38.53
CA TYR A 334 8.87 -1.11 38.58
C TYR A 334 9.91 -1.67 37.59
N CYS A 335 10.17 -2.96 37.58
CA CYS A 335 11.09 -3.61 36.66
C CYS A 335 10.63 -3.46 35.21
N TYR A 336 9.34 -3.62 34.93
CA TYR A 336 8.77 -3.41 33.61
C TYR A 336 9.05 -2.00 33.09
N HIS A 337 8.69 -0.97 33.86
CA HIS A 337 8.92 0.40 33.42
C HIS A 337 10.41 0.75 33.32
N PHE A 338 11.26 0.17 34.13
CA PHE A 338 12.71 0.36 34.03
C PHE A 338 13.25 -0.21 32.72
N ILE A 339 12.87 -1.44 32.39
CA ILE A 339 13.28 -2.11 31.14
C ILE A 339 12.70 -1.35 29.93
N ASN A 340 11.41 -1.00 29.97
CA ASN A 340 10.75 -0.25 28.90
C ASN A 340 11.40 1.12 28.68
N PHE A 341 11.72 1.84 29.75
CA PHE A 341 12.49 3.10 29.67
C PHE A 341 13.85 2.89 29.00
N ALA A 342 14.61 1.88 29.41
CA ALA A 342 15.94 1.60 28.86
C ALA A 342 15.87 1.25 27.36
N ILE A 343 14.93 0.38 26.96
CA ILE A 343 14.75 0.01 25.55
C ILE A 343 14.41 1.23 24.72
N ILE A 344 13.42 2.05 25.13
CA ILE A 344 13.00 3.23 24.38
C ILE A 344 14.10 4.28 24.35
N PHE A 345 14.84 4.47 25.44
CA PHE A 345 15.97 5.41 25.46
C PHE A 345 17.06 4.99 24.48
N ILE A 346 17.43 3.71 24.44
CA ILE A 346 18.40 3.17 23.48
C ILE A 346 17.87 3.33 22.06
N LEU A 347 16.58 2.99 21.80
CA LEU A 347 15.94 3.16 20.53
C LEU A 347 16.04 4.60 20.01
N LEU A 348 15.73 5.59 20.86
CA LEU A 348 15.80 7.00 20.48
C LEU A 348 17.26 7.47 20.29
N ALA A 349 18.20 7.00 21.11
CA ALA A 349 19.62 7.32 20.99
C ALA A 349 20.25 6.73 19.72
N SER A 350 19.75 5.59 19.24
CA SER A 350 20.22 4.91 18.03
C SER A 350 19.28 5.10 16.82
N TRP A 351 18.33 6.01 16.89
CA TRP A 351 17.31 6.22 15.86
C TRP A 351 17.87 6.40 14.44
N TRP A 352 18.97 7.13 14.34
CA TRP A 352 19.67 7.38 13.08
C TRP A 352 20.29 6.13 12.42
N ALA A 353 20.54 5.09 13.22
CA ALA A 353 21.13 3.83 12.76
C ALA A 353 20.07 2.77 12.40
N ILE A 354 18.79 3.05 12.69
CA ILE A 354 17.69 2.11 12.41
C ILE A 354 17.37 2.17 10.92
N PRO A 355 17.36 1.03 10.21
CA PRO A 355 17.10 0.99 8.78
C PRO A 355 15.63 1.22 8.40
N GLN A 356 14.74 1.44 9.37
CA GLN A 356 13.32 1.71 9.16
C GLN A 356 13.00 3.17 9.40
N LYS A 357 12.45 3.84 8.39
CA LYS A 357 11.90 5.18 8.54
C LYS A 357 10.56 5.10 9.28
N ALA A 358 10.37 5.97 10.25
CA ALA A 358 9.12 6.06 10.99
C ALA A 358 8.37 7.33 10.61
N ASN A 359 7.04 7.27 10.68
CA ASN A 359 6.20 8.46 10.60
C ASN A 359 6.59 9.45 11.69
N VAL A 360 6.67 10.73 11.34
CA VAL A 360 7.08 11.79 12.29
C VAL A 360 6.18 11.87 13.53
N ALA A 361 4.90 11.49 13.40
CA ALA A 361 3.95 11.44 14.50
C ALA A 361 4.22 10.33 15.52
N VAL A 362 5.10 9.38 15.22
CA VAL A 362 5.56 8.37 16.18
C VAL A 362 6.39 8.99 17.29
N LEU A 363 7.16 10.05 17.00
CA LEU A 363 8.06 10.65 17.98
C LEU A 363 7.35 11.18 19.26
N PRO A 364 6.30 12.02 19.19
CA PRO A 364 5.59 12.45 20.40
C PRO A 364 4.94 11.30 21.16
N LEU A 365 4.51 10.24 20.47
CA LEU A 365 3.93 9.07 21.12
C LEU A 365 5.02 8.27 21.89
N VAL A 366 6.16 8.00 21.28
CA VAL A 366 7.29 7.32 21.92
C VAL A 366 7.84 8.12 23.10
N LEU A 367 7.94 9.45 22.98
CA LEU A 367 8.34 10.34 24.08
C LEU A 367 7.34 10.28 25.23
N SER A 368 6.05 10.18 24.96
CA SER A 368 5.01 10.01 25.99
C SER A 368 5.23 8.70 26.77
N VAL A 369 5.50 7.61 26.08
CA VAL A 369 5.77 6.30 26.70
C VAL A 369 7.07 6.32 27.52
N LEU A 370 8.12 6.93 26.99
CA LEU A 370 9.39 7.10 27.69
C LEU A 370 9.19 7.87 28.99
N LEU A 371 8.51 9.02 28.93
CA LEU A 371 8.26 9.88 30.08
C LEU A 371 7.39 9.18 31.13
N ARG A 372 6.36 8.43 30.72
CA ARG A 372 5.55 7.66 31.67
C ARG A 372 6.35 6.56 32.35
N SER A 373 7.21 5.84 31.58
CA SER A 373 8.07 4.83 32.16
C SER A 373 9.09 5.43 33.14
N ALA A 374 9.71 6.55 32.80
CA ALA A 374 10.62 7.29 33.70
C ALA A 374 9.89 7.75 35.00
N THR A 375 8.67 8.28 34.86
CA THR A 375 7.85 8.73 35.98
C THR A 375 7.50 7.58 36.92
N ASN A 376 7.09 6.44 36.37
CA ASN A 376 6.76 5.25 37.17
C ASN A 376 7.99 4.68 37.90
N VAL A 377 9.15 4.68 37.25
CA VAL A 377 10.41 4.31 37.90
C VAL A 377 10.75 5.26 39.05
N TYR A 378 10.66 6.58 38.81
CA TYR A 378 10.97 7.56 39.85
C TYR A 378 10.05 7.45 41.07
N VAL A 379 8.73 7.37 40.85
CA VAL A 379 7.72 7.27 41.90
C VAL A 379 7.79 5.91 42.60
N GLY A 380 8.03 4.82 41.88
CA GLY A 380 8.10 3.45 42.38
C GLY A 380 9.35 3.14 43.19
N LYS A 381 10.44 3.90 43.01
CA LYS A 381 11.73 3.66 43.72
C LYS A 381 11.61 3.56 45.24
N LYS A 382 10.71 4.36 45.86
CA LYS A 382 10.47 4.35 47.29
C LYS A 382 9.73 3.09 47.76
N CYS A 383 8.83 2.55 46.94
CA CYS A 383 8.07 1.36 47.28
C CYS A 383 8.95 0.09 47.27
N VAL A 384 10.04 0.08 46.51
CA VAL A 384 10.98 -1.05 46.45
C VAL A 384 12.01 -1.01 47.60
N LYS A 385 12.40 0.20 48.06
CA LYS A 385 13.37 0.38 49.16
C LYS A 385 12.76 0.25 50.57
N GLY A 386 11.43 0.41 50.70
CA GLY A 386 10.76 0.36 52.03
C GLY A 386 10.38 -1.05 52.51
N ASN A 387 10.73 -2.10 51.80
CA ASN A 387 10.51 -3.51 52.18
C ASN A 387 11.84 -4.21 52.53
N LYS A 388 12.83 -3.47 53.07
CA LYS A 388 14.00 -4.07 53.73
C LYS A 388 13.87 -3.87 55.23
#